data_82efb15592ceac5d4f40fd7769d04820
#
_entry.id   82efb15592ceac5d4f40fd7769d04820
#
_cell.length_a   1.000
_cell.length_b   1.000
_cell.length_c   1.000
_cell.angle_alpha   90.00
_cell.angle_beta   90.00
_cell.angle_gamma   90.00
#
_symmetry.space_group_name_H-M   'P 1'
#
loop_
_entity.id
_entity.type
_entity.pdbx_description
1 polymer ?
#
loop_
_entity_poly.entity_id
_entity_poly.type
_entity_poly.pdbx_seq_one_letter_code
_entity_poly.pdbx_strand_id
1 'polypeptide(L)'
;MLPGSQAYFSKRLGKVGESGSDQMVRAHPSAKICATHNDGPLTIGESSEQPPILDAQSALFLDVDGTLLEIAAQPELVCVPRGLPALITSRAKERDGAVALISGRPLAQLDQLFHPWHGAAAGLHGIERRRADGSSDQILDPAGEAALDRIRPKLAAVAGDASGLVLEDKGGTIALHYRAVPEREAEIRAYAETLLTETEPALRLIAGKMVVEFQPSSVNKGLAVAAFLAEPPFFGRRPVFVGDDTTDEDGFAEVRRRDGMAVRVGSPRATAANYRLPTVGAVLDWLARTGLP
;
A
#
# COMPACT_ATOMS: atom_id res chain seq x y z
N MET A 1 -10.93 0.77 50.75
CA MET A 1 -9.85 1.61 51.29
C MET A 1 -8.82 1.83 50.19
N LEU A 2 -8.80 3.02 49.64
CA LEU A 2 -7.71 3.60 48.85
C LEU A 2 -6.60 4.07 49.81
N PRO A 3 -5.34 4.32 49.39
CA PRO A 3 -4.96 5.55 48.68
C PRO A 3 -3.95 5.27 47.53
N GLY A 4 -3.71 6.06 46.50
CA GLY A 4 -3.55 7.50 46.37
C GLY A 4 -2.09 7.95 46.30
N SER A 5 -1.64 8.52 45.19
CA SER A 5 -0.61 9.59 45.07
C SER A 5 -0.12 9.63 43.60
N GLN A 6 -0.39 10.61 42.82
CA GLN A 6 0.13 12.00 42.71
C GLN A 6 1.62 12.11 42.38
N ALA A 7 1.86 12.61 41.17
CA ALA A 7 2.74 13.69 40.73
C ALA A 7 4.22 13.69 41.08
N TYR A 8 5.05 13.81 40.04
CA TYR A 8 6.29 14.62 40.11
C TYR A 8 6.51 15.42 38.81
N PHE A 9 6.20 16.71 38.92
CA PHE A 9 6.74 17.78 38.08
C PHE A 9 8.04 18.23 38.72
N SER A 10 9.14 18.37 38.00
CA SER A 10 10.24 19.24 38.40
C SER A 10 10.95 19.85 37.18
N LYS A 11 10.87 21.17 37.13
CA LYS A 11 11.58 22.13 36.32
C LYS A 11 13.12 22.00 36.48
N ARG A 12 13.87 22.21 35.38
CA ARG A 12 15.13 22.94 35.45
C ARG A 12 15.31 23.85 34.23
N LEU A 13 15.22 25.13 34.49
CA LEU A 13 15.76 26.23 33.71
C LEU A 13 17.27 26.32 34.02
N GLY A 14 18.11 26.45 33.01
CA GLY A 14 19.54 26.69 33.13
C GLY A 14 20.06 27.56 31.99
N LYS A 15 20.55 28.70 32.37
CA LYS A 15 20.96 29.94 31.75
C LYS A 15 21.82 29.86 30.48
N VAL A 16 21.60 30.88 29.67
CA VAL A 16 22.37 31.54 28.61
C VAL A 16 23.87 31.73 28.94
N GLY A 17 24.71 31.42 27.93
CA GLY A 17 26.11 31.84 27.87
C GLY A 17 26.47 32.11 26.42
N GLU A 18 26.60 33.38 26.06
CA GLU A 18 27.17 33.88 24.82
C GLU A 18 28.69 33.68 24.80
N SER A 19 29.24 33.17 23.69
CA SER A 19 30.54 33.61 23.17
C SER A 19 30.68 33.17 21.71
N GLY A 20 30.93 34.15 20.85
CA GLY A 20 31.06 34.00 19.43
C GLY A 20 32.36 33.33 18.98
N SER A 21 32.28 32.74 17.81
CA SER A 21 33.40 32.75 16.84
C SER A 21 32.82 32.43 15.47
N ASP A 22 32.96 33.41 14.62
CA ASP A 22 32.70 33.46 13.19
C ASP A 22 33.51 32.38 12.47
N GLN A 23 32.84 31.37 11.88
CA GLN A 23 33.43 30.50 10.88
C GLN A 23 32.50 30.45 9.65
N MET A 24 32.95 31.17 8.65
CA MET A 24 32.47 31.11 7.27
C MET A 24 32.33 29.64 6.80
N VAL A 25 31.12 29.11 6.79
CA VAL A 25 30.80 27.88 6.10
C VAL A 25 30.57 28.22 4.62
N ARG A 26 31.53 27.81 3.79
CA ARG A 26 31.42 27.90 2.32
C ARG A 26 30.20 27.06 1.88
N ALA A 27 29.24 27.73 1.25
CA ALA A 27 28.10 27.12 0.57
C ALA A 27 28.63 26.26 -0.58
N HIS A 28 28.38 24.93 -0.52
CA HIS A 28 28.46 24.06 -1.67
C HIS A 28 27.30 24.39 -2.62
N PRO A 29 27.52 24.45 -3.94
CA PRO A 29 26.45 24.69 -4.88
C PRO A 29 25.49 23.51 -4.88
N SER A 30 24.24 23.77 -4.52
CA SER A 30 23.14 22.82 -4.63
C SER A 30 23.00 22.42 -6.11
N ALA A 31 23.34 21.19 -6.41
CA ALA A 31 23.00 20.57 -7.68
C ALA A 31 21.48 20.53 -7.77
N LYS A 32 20.90 21.37 -8.62
CA LYS A 32 19.49 21.26 -9.04
C LYS A 32 19.37 19.99 -9.85
N ILE A 33 18.93 18.89 -9.19
CA ILE A 33 18.43 17.72 -9.89
C ILE A 33 17.09 18.13 -10.46
N CYS A 34 17.07 18.43 -11.76
CA CYS A 34 15.86 18.63 -12.53
C CYS A 34 15.22 17.26 -12.71
N ALA A 35 14.36 16.86 -11.77
CA ALA A 35 13.47 15.73 -11.98
C ALA A 35 12.45 16.20 -13.03
N THR A 36 12.58 15.73 -14.26
CA THR A 36 11.57 15.90 -15.28
C THR A 36 10.37 15.05 -14.89
N HIS A 37 9.41 15.64 -14.17
CA HIS A 37 8.10 15.04 -14.00
C HIS A 37 7.39 15.09 -15.33
N ASN A 38 6.96 13.95 -15.81
CA ASN A 38 6.13 13.87 -17.01
C ASN A 38 4.67 14.16 -16.59
N ASP A 39 4.29 15.44 -16.61
CA ASP A 39 2.95 15.90 -16.23
C ASP A 39 1.90 15.70 -17.35
N GLY A 40 2.23 14.92 -18.39
CA GLY A 40 1.28 14.58 -19.45
C GLY A 40 0.18 13.63 -18.95
N PRO A 41 -1.03 13.65 -19.58
CA PRO A 41 -2.09 12.73 -19.23
C PRO A 41 -1.63 11.29 -19.46
N LEU A 42 -1.79 10.44 -18.41
CA LEU A 42 -1.50 9.00 -18.51
C LEU A 42 -2.46 8.37 -19.53
N THR A 43 -1.92 7.68 -20.51
CA THR A 43 -2.74 6.93 -21.47
C THR A 43 -3.27 5.69 -20.78
N ILE A 44 -4.59 5.63 -20.62
CA ILE A 44 -5.30 4.43 -20.15
C ILE A 44 -5.64 3.60 -21.39
N GLY A 45 -5.15 2.36 -21.45
CA GLY A 45 -5.35 1.45 -22.56
C GLY A 45 -5.26 -0.01 -22.13
N GLU A 46 -5.48 -0.93 -23.05
CA GLU A 46 -5.22 -2.36 -22.78
C GLU A 46 -3.72 -2.63 -22.98
N SER A 47 -3.03 -3.02 -21.89
CA SER A 47 -1.65 -3.46 -21.99
C SER A 47 -1.60 -4.93 -22.42
N SER A 48 -0.87 -5.23 -23.49
CA SER A 48 -0.66 -6.60 -24.00
C SER A 48 0.80 -7.03 -23.95
N GLU A 49 1.73 -6.11 -23.74
CA GLU A 49 3.17 -6.41 -23.76
C GLU A 49 3.61 -7.11 -22.47
N GLN A 50 4.51 -8.08 -22.62
CA GLN A 50 5.18 -8.68 -21.48
C GLN A 50 6.25 -7.75 -20.93
N PRO A 51 6.41 -7.68 -19.58
CA PRO A 51 7.45 -6.84 -19.00
C PRO A 51 8.85 -7.38 -19.36
N PRO A 52 9.83 -6.48 -19.55
CA PRO A 52 11.23 -6.87 -19.69
C PRO A 52 11.75 -7.51 -18.40
N ILE A 53 12.92 -8.11 -18.44
CA ILE A 53 13.61 -8.66 -17.27
C ILE A 53 13.87 -7.52 -16.27
N LEU A 54 13.70 -7.82 -14.96
CA LEU A 54 13.93 -6.87 -13.90
C LEU A 54 15.41 -6.46 -13.83
N ASP A 55 15.62 -5.16 -13.83
CA ASP A 55 16.93 -4.56 -13.54
C ASP A 55 17.19 -4.57 -12.03
N ALA A 56 18.41 -4.92 -11.63
CA ALA A 56 18.85 -4.87 -10.23
C ALA A 56 18.84 -3.45 -9.64
N GLN A 57 18.92 -2.41 -10.48
CA GLN A 57 18.83 -1.01 -10.07
C GLN A 57 17.39 -0.52 -9.88
N SER A 58 16.39 -1.36 -10.16
CA SER A 58 14.99 -0.99 -9.94
C SER A 58 14.58 -1.06 -8.47
N ALA A 59 13.59 -0.23 -8.08
CA ALA A 59 12.82 -0.37 -6.84
C ALA A 59 11.57 -1.19 -7.14
N LEU A 60 11.35 -2.29 -6.44
CA LEU A 60 10.28 -3.23 -6.73
C LEU A 60 9.17 -3.16 -5.67
N PHE A 61 7.96 -2.88 -6.11
CA PHE A 61 6.74 -2.82 -5.32
C PHE A 61 5.79 -3.92 -5.78
N LEU A 62 5.38 -4.78 -4.87
CA LEU A 62 4.59 -5.97 -5.16
C LEU A 62 3.29 -5.94 -4.37
N ASP A 63 2.16 -5.93 -5.06
CA ASP A 63 0.91 -6.30 -4.44
C ASP A 63 0.91 -7.79 -4.06
N VAL A 64 -0.04 -8.22 -3.24
CA VAL A 64 -0.05 -9.55 -2.64
C VAL A 64 -1.16 -10.43 -3.20
N ASP A 65 -2.40 -10.10 -2.92
CA ASP A 65 -3.56 -10.94 -3.28
C ASP A 65 -3.92 -10.75 -4.76
N GLY A 66 -3.94 -11.82 -5.54
CA GLY A 66 -4.12 -11.75 -7.00
C GLY A 66 -2.83 -11.49 -7.78
N THR A 67 -1.72 -11.17 -7.08
CA THR A 67 -0.43 -10.81 -7.66
C THR A 67 0.66 -11.82 -7.29
N LEU A 68 0.97 -12.00 -6.01
CA LEU A 68 1.90 -13.01 -5.49
C LEU A 68 1.20 -14.27 -5.02
N LEU A 69 -0.06 -14.14 -4.60
CA LEU A 69 -0.91 -15.20 -4.07
C LEU A 69 -2.21 -15.27 -4.88
N GLU A 70 -2.68 -16.48 -5.14
CA GLU A 70 -4.01 -16.66 -5.75
C GLU A 70 -5.09 -16.19 -4.79
N ILE A 71 -6.14 -15.57 -5.34
CA ILE A 71 -7.29 -15.09 -4.56
C ILE A 71 -8.05 -16.30 -4.01
N ALA A 72 -8.12 -16.42 -2.69
CA ALA A 72 -8.89 -17.45 -2.01
C ALA A 72 -10.34 -17.00 -1.73
N ALA A 73 -11.20 -17.97 -1.39
CA ALA A 73 -12.59 -17.69 -1.02
C ALA A 73 -12.69 -16.88 0.29
N GLN A 74 -11.74 -17.07 1.19
CA GLN A 74 -11.59 -16.34 2.46
C GLN A 74 -10.13 -15.94 2.63
N PRO A 75 -9.84 -14.79 3.24
CA PRO A 75 -8.47 -14.28 3.42
C PRO A 75 -7.54 -15.25 4.17
N GLU A 76 -8.10 -16.06 5.08
CA GLU A 76 -7.38 -17.02 5.90
C GLU A 76 -7.01 -18.31 5.13
N LEU A 77 -7.68 -18.57 4.00
CA LEU A 77 -7.46 -19.78 3.19
C LEU A 77 -6.41 -19.57 2.09
N VAL A 78 -5.72 -18.45 2.12
CA VAL A 78 -4.67 -18.15 1.14
C VAL A 78 -3.49 -19.09 1.33
N CYS A 79 -3.03 -19.69 0.23
CA CYS A 79 -1.88 -20.57 0.22
C CYS A 79 -0.64 -19.84 -0.29
N VAL A 80 0.40 -19.78 0.53
CA VAL A 80 1.69 -19.19 0.12
C VAL A 80 2.51 -20.26 -0.61
N PRO A 81 2.88 -20.03 -1.88
CA PRO A 81 3.71 -20.97 -2.64
C PRO A 81 5.04 -21.25 -1.92
N ARG A 82 5.42 -22.53 -1.86
CA ARG A 82 6.69 -22.94 -1.27
C ARG A 82 7.84 -22.24 -2.01
N GLY A 83 8.69 -21.54 -1.27
CA GLY A 83 9.84 -20.81 -1.83
C GLY A 83 9.56 -19.34 -2.15
N LEU A 84 8.30 -18.86 -2.12
CA LEU A 84 7.99 -17.44 -2.38
C LEU A 84 8.70 -16.48 -1.40
N PRO A 85 8.73 -16.70 -0.08
CA PRO A 85 9.49 -15.83 0.84
C PRO A 85 11.00 -15.81 0.52
N ALA A 86 11.57 -16.95 0.10
CA ALA A 86 12.97 -17.03 -0.31
C ALA A 86 13.22 -16.27 -1.63
N LEU A 87 12.30 -16.34 -2.59
CA LEU A 87 12.37 -15.58 -3.84
C LEU A 87 12.35 -14.08 -3.57
N ILE A 88 11.41 -13.60 -2.74
CA ILE A 88 11.34 -12.17 -2.37
C ILE A 88 12.64 -11.74 -1.66
N THR A 89 13.16 -12.57 -0.76
CA THR A 89 14.43 -12.31 -0.07
C THR A 89 15.59 -12.19 -1.05
N SER A 90 15.66 -13.07 -2.06
CA SER A 90 16.68 -13.00 -3.11
C SER A 90 16.57 -11.71 -3.91
N ARG A 91 15.34 -11.35 -4.34
CA ARG A 91 15.10 -10.10 -5.08
C ARG A 91 15.46 -8.87 -4.27
N ALA A 92 15.18 -8.88 -2.95
CA ALA A 92 15.56 -7.80 -2.05
C ALA A 92 17.10 -7.68 -1.92
N LYS A 93 17.81 -8.80 -1.77
CA LYS A 93 19.28 -8.80 -1.70
C LYS A 93 19.93 -8.22 -2.96
N GLU A 94 19.42 -8.55 -4.13
CA GLU A 94 19.92 -8.06 -5.43
C GLU A 94 19.69 -6.54 -5.62
N ARG A 95 18.80 -5.95 -4.82
CA ARG A 95 18.39 -4.54 -4.90
C ARG A 95 18.74 -3.74 -3.64
N ASP A 96 19.69 -4.24 -2.82
CA ASP A 96 20.10 -3.60 -1.56
C ASP A 96 18.92 -3.33 -0.62
N GLY A 97 17.88 -4.18 -0.64
CA GLY A 97 16.67 -4.03 0.15
C GLY A 97 15.53 -3.25 -0.52
N ALA A 98 15.69 -2.77 -1.76
CA ALA A 98 14.67 -1.98 -2.45
C ALA A 98 13.52 -2.85 -3.02
N VAL A 99 12.89 -3.66 -2.16
CA VAL A 99 11.68 -4.44 -2.44
C VAL A 99 10.68 -4.18 -1.31
N ALA A 100 9.45 -3.81 -1.65
CA ALA A 100 8.36 -3.61 -0.68
C ALA A 100 7.10 -4.36 -1.11
N LEU A 101 6.40 -4.96 -0.14
CA LEU A 101 5.04 -5.45 -0.32
C LEU A 101 4.06 -4.30 -0.09
N ILE A 102 3.05 -4.16 -0.96
CA ILE A 102 2.03 -3.10 -0.86
C ILE A 102 0.65 -3.76 -0.90
N SER A 103 -0.05 -3.83 0.23
CA SER A 103 -1.24 -4.66 0.35
C SER A 103 -2.39 -3.98 1.12
N GLY A 104 -3.61 -4.45 0.89
CA GLY A 104 -4.77 -4.17 1.74
C GLY A 104 -4.79 -4.96 3.05
N ARG A 105 -3.88 -5.94 3.21
CA ARG A 105 -3.71 -6.69 4.46
C ARG A 105 -2.95 -5.86 5.49
N PRO A 106 -3.25 -6.02 6.80
CA PRO A 106 -2.41 -5.47 7.87
C PRO A 106 -0.98 -6.02 7.82
N LEU A 107 0.03 -5.26 8.28
CA LEU A 107 1.43 -5.71 8.34
C LEU A 107 1.59 -7.02 9.10
N ALA A 108 0.85 -7.21 10.20
CA ALA A 108 0.91 -8.43 11.00
C ALA A 108 0.50 -9.70 10.19
N GLN A 109 -0.46 -9.59 9.26
CA GLN A 109 -0.81 -10.69 8.36
C GLN A 109 0.26 -10.93 7.31
N LEU A 110 0.87 -9.87 6.76
CA LEU A 110 1.98 -10.01 5.82
C LEU A 110 3.16 -10.75 6.47
N ASP A 111 3.47 -10.43 7.73
CA ASP A 111 4.54 -11.09 8.48
C ASP A 111 4.27 -12.58 8.69
N GLN A 112 3.02 -12.96 8.95
CA GLN A 112 2.63 -14.36 9.08
C GLN A 112 2.75 -15.12 7.76
N LEU A 113 2.25 -14.52 6.65
CA LEU A 113 2.22 -15.14 5.33
C LEU A 113 3.62 -15.31 4.73
N PHE A 114 4.48 -14.33 4.91
CA PHE A 114 5.79 -14.29 4.25
C PHE A 114 6.96 -14.67 5.15
N HIS A 115 6.69 -15.17 6.38
CA HIS A 115 7.78 -15.62 7.26
C HIS A 115 8.73 -16.58 6.55
N PRO A 116 10.08 -16.43 6.67
CA PRO A 116 10.82 -15.51 7.54
C PRO A 116 11.14 -14.13 6.90
N TRP A 117 10.58 -13.77 5.75
CA TRP A 117 10.80 -12.46 5.16
C TRP A 117 10.14 -11.37 6.02
N HIS A 118 10.87 -10.29 6.31
CA HIS A 118 10.42 -9.17 7.14
C HIS A 118 11.03 -7.86 6.61
N GLY A 119 10.87 -7.61 5.31
CA GLY A 119 11.38 -6.42 4.63
C GLY A 119 10.38 -5.27 4.61
N ALA A 120 10.66 -4.27 3.79
CA ALA A 120 9.79 -3.11 3.65
C ALA A 120 8.39 -3.52 3.19
N ALA A 121 7.35 -2.94 3.80
CA ALA A 121 5.97 -3.24 3.46
C ALA A 121 5.03 -2.07 3.81
N ALA A 122 3.94 -1.94 3.06
CA ALA A 122 2.80 -1.11 3.40
C ALA A 122 1.54 -1.97 3.51
N GLY A 123 0.91 -1.94 4.68
CA GLY A 123 -0.36 -2.58 4.98
C GLY A 123 -1.52 -1.59 4.93
N LEU A 124 -2.76 -2.12 4.88
CA LEU A 124 -3.99 -1.32 4.83
C LEU A 124 -3.93 -0.21 3.76
N HIS A 125 -3.47 -0.60 2.54
CA HIS A 125 -3.30 0.30 1.39
C HIS A 125 -2.36 1.49 1.63
N GLY A 126 -1.49 1.44 2.66
CA GLY A 126 -0.53 2.49 2.99
C GLY A 126 -0.75 3.17 4.34
N ILE A 127 -1.80 2.81 5.10
CA ILE A 127 -1.99 3.32 6.48
C ILE A 127 -0.84 2.87 7.38
N GLU A 128 -0.48 1.60 7.31
CA GLU A 128 0.67 1.04 8.01
C GLU A 128 1.86 0.98 7.06
N ARG A 129 3.03 1.41 7.51
CA ARG A 129 4.26 1.31 6.72
C ARG A 129 5.43 0.85 7.58
N ARG A 130 6.13 -0.17 7.11
CA ARG A 130 7.44 -0.58 7.64
C ARG A 130 8.52 -0.29 6.61
N ARG A 131 9.55 0.45 7.02
CA ARG A 131 10.70 0.79 6.20
C ARG A 131 11.67 -0.38 6.07
N ALA A 132 12.64 -0.23 5.18
CA ALA A 132 13.66 -1.25 4.97
C ALA A 132 14.59 -1.46 6.19
N ASP A 133 14.72 -0.47 7.07
CA ASP A 133 15.47 -0.55 8.33
C ASP A 133 14.69 -1.21 9.46
N GLY A 134 13.44 -1.63 9.21
CA GLY A 134 12.54 -2.26 10.17
C GLY A 134 11.72 -1.28 11.01
N SER A 135 11.98 0.03 10.95
CA SER A 135 11.14 1.03 11.61
C SER A 135 9.76 1.08 10.98
N SER A 136 8.72 1.29 11.80
CA SER A 136 7.34 1.35 11.35
C SER A 136 6.69 2.67 11.73
N ASP A 137 5.80 3.16 10.86
CA ASP A 137 4.93 4.30 11.11
C ASP A 137 3.50 4.01 10.62
N GLN A 138 2.57 4.83 11.07
CA GLN A 138 1.19 4.84 10.60
C GLN A 138 0.85 6.24 10.11
N ILE A 139 0.10 6.32 9.03
CA ILE A 139 -0.50 7.58 8.60
C ILE A 139 -1.70 7.83 9.51
N LEU A 140 -1.59 8.85 10.36
CA LEU A 140 -2.69 9.32 11.19
C LEU A 140 -3.55 10.26 10.35
N ASP A 141 -4.81 9.89 10.17
CA ASP A 141 -5.83 10.71 9.52
C ASP A 141 -7.03 10.89 10.44
N PRO A 142 -7.01 11.88 11.36
CA PRO A 142 -8.11 12.10 12.29
C PRO A 142 -9.47 12.34 11.62
N ALA A 143 -9.49 12.92 10.43
CA ALA A 143 -10.73 13.14 9.68
C ALA A 143 -11.28 11.83 9.12
N GLY A 144 -10.41 10.98 8.57
CA GLY A 144 -10.75 9.65 8.10
C GLY A 144 -11.21 8.75 9.23
N GLU A 145 -10.51 8.72 10.37
CA GLU A 145 -10.88 7.95 11.55
C GLU A 145 -12.27 8.37 12.08
N ALA A 146 -12.51 9.68 12.27
CA ALA A 146 -13.80 10.17 12.71
C ALA A 146 -14.93 9.85 11.72
N ALA A 147 -14.63 9.81 10.43
CA ALA A 147 -15.59 9.42 9.40
C ALA A 147 -15.90 7.92 9.45
N LEU A 148 -14.88 7.06 9.62
CA LEU A 148 -15.07 5.62 9.84
C LEU A 148 -15.90 5.34 11.10
N ASP A 149 -15.63 6.04 12.19
CA ASP A 149 -16.38 5.89 13.45
C ASP A 149 -17.87 6.23 13.29
N ARG A 150 -18.20 7.18 12.41
CA ARG A 150 -19.61 7.53 12.10
C ARG A 150 -20.36 6.45 11.33
N ILE A 151 -19.67 5.77 10.39
CA ILE A 151 -20.33 4.75 9.55
C ILE A 151 -20.25 3.34 10.15
N ARG A 152 -19.30 3.05 11.02
CA ARG A 152 -19.12 1.74 11.68
C ARG A 152 -20.40 1.16 12.27
N PRO A 153 -21.17 1.88 13.12
CA PRO A 153 -22.41 1.34 13.67
C PRO A 153 -23.50 1.13 12.61
N LYS A 154 -23.53 1.95 11.55
CA LYS A 154 -24.48 1.80 10.45
C LYS A 154 -24.20 0.54 9.63
N LEU A 155 -22.93 0.29 9.31
CA LEU A 155 -22.48 -0.93 8.61
C LEU A 155 -22.71 -2.18 9.47
N ALA A 156 -22.44 -2.11 10.78
CA ALA A 156 -22.71 -3.21 11.71
C ALA A 156 -24.21 -3.55 11.76
N ALA A 157 -25.08 -2.56 11.75
CA ALA A 157 -26.52 -2.76 11.74
C ALA A 157 -27.03 -3.47 10.48
N VAL A 158 -26.45 -3.18 9.31
CA VAL A 158 -26.81 -3.82 8.04
C VAL A 158 -26.22 -5.22 7.92
N ALA A 159 -25.05 -5.46 8.51
CA ALA A 159 -24.36 -6.75 8.53
C ALA A 159 -24.86 -7.70 9.64
N GLY A 160 -26.03 -7.46 10.26
CA GLY A 160 -26.60 -8.31 11.31
C GLY A 160 -26.71 -9.79 10.91
N ASP A 161 -26.82 -10.68 11.89
CA ASP A 161 -26.61 -12.15 11.82
C ASP A 161 -27.33 -12.89 10.67
N ALA A 162 -28.47 -12.39 10.21
CA ALA A 162 -29.27 -13.03 9.14
C ALA A 162 -29.07 -12.38 7.74
N SER A 163 -28.15 -11.40 7.61
CA SER A 163 -28.04 -10.58 6.40
C SER A 163 -27.30 -11.28 5.24
N GLY A 164 -26.49 -12.30 5.54
CA GLY A 164 -25.54 -12.88 4.58
C GLY A 164 -24.36 -11.98 4.25
N LEU A 165 -24.24 -10.81 4.94
CA LEU A 165 -23.14 -9.87 4.81
C LEU A 165 -22.08 -10.13 5.88
N VAL A 166 -20.81 -9.91 5.52
CA VAL A 166 -19.69 -9.98 6.47
C VAL A 166 -19.04 -8.62 6.57
N LEU A 167 -19.04 -8.04 7.77
CA LEU A 167 -18.33 -6.82 8.09
C LEU A 167 -16.92 -7.17 8.58
N GLU A 168 -15.91 -6.64 7.88
CA GLU A 168 -14.51 -6.74 8.28
C GLU A 168 -14.01 -5.35 8.65
N ASP A 169 -13.81 -5.12 9.96
CA ASP A 169 -13.21 -3.89 10.47
C ASP A 169 -11.72 -4.13 10.70
N LYS A 170 -10.87 -3.47 9.89
CA LYS A 170 -9.41 -3.54 9.97
C LYS A 170 -8.80 -2.40 10.80
N GLY A 171 -9.64 -1.64 11.52
CA GLY A 171 -9.25 -0.44 12.26
C GLY A 171 -9.14 0.80 11.36
N GLY A 172 -8.23 0.80 10.42
CA GLY A 172 -8.01 1.92 9.49
C GLY A 172 -8.88 1.91 8.23
N THR A 173 -9.57 0.80 7.91
CA THR A 173 -10.54 0.63 6.83
C THR A 173 -11.68 -0.28 7.27
N ILE A 174 -12.84 -0.20 6.61
CA ILE A 174 -13.98 -1.06 6.89
C ILE A 174 -14.48 -1.65 5.58
N ALA A 175 -14.51 -2.99 5.47
CA ALA A 175 -15.00 -3.69 4.30
C ALA A 175 -16.33 -4.39 4.59
N LEU A 176 -17.27 -4.30 3.66
CA LEU A 176 -18.55 -5.01 3.69
C LEU A 176 -18.58 -6.00 2.53
N HIS A 177 -18.46 -7.28 2.85
CA HIS A 177 -18.49 -8.39 1.90
C HIS A 177 -19.92 -8.87 1.66
N TYR A 178 -20.28 -9.08 0.40
CA TYR A 178 -21.61 -9.56 -0.01
C TYR A 178 -21.55 -10.83 -0.87
N ARG A 179 -20.45 -11.60 -0.75
CA ARG A 179 -20.21 -12.81 -1.55
C ARG A 179 -21.27 -13.89 -1.35
N ALA A 180 -21.87 -13.99 -0.16
CA ALA A 180 -22.92 -14.96 0.13
C ALA A 180 -24.30 -14.53 -0.40
N VAL A 181 -24.46 -13.26 -0.78
CA VAL A 181 -25.72 -12.65 -1.27
C VAL A 181 -25.45 -11.76 -2.49
N PRO A 182 -24.87 -12.29 -3.58
CA PRO A 182 -24.42 -11.49 -4.72
C PRO A 182 -25.56 -10.75 -5.42
N GLU A 183 -26.80 -11.21 -5.30
CA GLU A 183 -28.00 -10.57 -5.82
C GLU A 183 -28.28 -9.20 -5.17
N ARG A 184 -27.73 -8.94 -4.00
CA ARG A 184 -27.85 -7.66 -3.28
C ARG A 184 -26.78 -6.63 -3.67
N GLU A 185 -25.93 -6.91 -4.64
CA GLU A 185 -24.82 -6.01 -5.03
C GLU A 185 -25.30 -4.57 -5.28
N ALA A 186 -26.36 -4.39 -6.07
CA ALA A 186 -26.86 -3.06 -6.42
C ALA A 186 -27.35 -2.28 -5.18
N GLU A 187 -28.05 -2.96 -4.25
CA GLU A 187 -28.53 -2.40 -2.99
C GLU A 187 -27.36 -1.96 -2.11
N ILE A 188 -26.36 -2.83 -1.98
CA ILE A 188 -25.19 -2.59 -1.09
C ILE A 188 -24.33 -1.45 -1.64
N ARG A 189 -24.11 -1.40 -2.96
CA ARG A 189 -23.38 -0.28 -3.59
C ARG A 189 -24.10 1.04 -3.40
N ALA A 190 -25.43 1.10 -3.62
CA ALA A 190 -26.21 2.31 -3.41
C ALA A 190 -26.18 2.78 -1.95
N TYR A 191 -26.25 1.83 -1.00
CA TYR A 191 -26.11 2.14 0.41
C TYR A 191 -24.71 2.68 0.76
N ALA A 192 -23.67 2.05 0.23
CA ALA A 192 -22.29 2.49 0.43
C ALA A 192 -22.04 3.90 -0.15
N GLU A 193 -22.59 4.22 -1.32
CA GLU A 193 -22.53 5.56 -1.91
C GLU A 193 -23.25 6.61 -1.05
N THR A 194 -24.38 6.24 -0.44
CA THR A 194 -25.08 7.12 0.52
C THR A 194 -24.20 7.43 1.73
N LEU A 195 -23.55 6.42 2.32
CA LEU A 195 -22.63 6.60 3.44
C LEU A 195 -21.39 7.42 3.03
N LEU A 196 -20.89 7.21 1.81
CA LEU A 196 -19.77 7.99 1.28
C LEU A 196 -20.12 9.47 1.21
N THR A 197 -21.28 9.82 0.66
CA THR A 197 -21.76 11.22 0.58
C THR A 197 -21.81 11.91 1.95
N GLU A 198 -22.15 11.18 3.02
CA GLU A 198 -22.16 11.69 4.38
C GLU A 198 -20.75 11.92 4.96
N THR A 199 -19.72 11.35 4.36
CA THR A 199 -18.35 11.32 4.87
C THR A 199 -17.33 12.00 3.96
N GLU A 200 -17.74 12.48 2.79
CA GLU A 200 -16.88 13.24 1.89
C GLU A 200 -16.36 14.55 2.54
N PRO A 201 -15.12 14.93 2.24
CA PRO A 201 -14.13 14.28 1.39
C PRO A 201 -13.22 13.28 2.15
N ALA A 202 -13.53 12.95 3.41
CA ALA A 202 -12.64 12.22 4.30
C ALA A 202 -12.45 10.75 3.90
N LEU A 203 -13.49 10.11 3.33
CA LEU A 203 -13.43 8.73 2.89
C LEU A 203 -13.56 8.62 1.37
N ARG A 204 -13.03 7.52 0.85
CA ARG A 204 -13.30 7.02 -0.50
C ARG A 204 -13.84 5.59 -0.44
N LEU A 205 -14.60 5.21 -1.45
CA LEU A 205 -15.14 3.86 -1.61
C LEU A 205 -14.31 3.09 -2.64
N ILE A 206 -13.86 1.92 -2.25
CA ILE A 206 -13.20 0.96 -3.15
C ILE A 206 -14.19 -0.16 -3.44
N ALA A 207 -14.45 -0.38 -4.72
CA ALA A 207 -15.27 -1.49 -5.19
C ALA A 207 -14.36 -2.65 -5.60
N GLY A 208 -14.32 -3.69 -4.77
CA GLY A 208 -13.63 -4.93 -5.05
C GLY A 208 -14.55 -6.02 -5.56
N LYS A 209 -14.03 -7.26 -5.68
CA LYS A 209 -14.81 -8.42 -6.10
C LYS A 209 -15.70 -8.93 -4.97
N MET A 210 -17.00 -8.62 -5.04
CA MET A 210 -18.02 -8.95 -4.01
C MET A 210 -17.76 -8.29 -2.66
N VAL A 211 -17.18 -7.09 -2.67
CA VAL A 211 -16.89 -6.28 -1.49
C VAL A 211 -16.93 -4.79 -1.84
N VAL A 212 -17.36 -3.98 -0.89
CA VAL A 212 -17.16 -2.53 -0.86
C VAL A 212 -16.33 -2.19 0.37
N GLU A 213 -15.30 -1.37 0.22
CA GLU A 213 -14.41 -0.99 1.32
C GLU A 213 -14.34 0.53 1.44
N PHE A 214 -14.54 1.02 2.66
CA PHE A 214 -14.36 2.41 3.03
C PHE A 214 -12.94 2.64 3.53
N GLN A 215 -12.27 3.59 2.94
CA GLN A 215 -10.88 3.92 3.20
C GLN A 215 -10.71 5.44 3.32
N PRO A 216 -9.83 5.94 4.21
CA PRO A 216 -9.44 7.35 4.21
C PRO A 216 -8.93 7.80 2.85
N SER A 217 -9.39 8.96 2.39
CA SER A 217 -8.97 9.52 1.08
C SER A 217 -7.51 9.94 1.04
N SER A 218 -6.90 10.17 2.22
CA SER A 218 -5.50 10.54 2.40
C SER A 218 -4.51 9.41 2.13
N VAL A 219 -4.96 8.16 1.96
CA VAL A 219 -4.08 7.00 1.76
C VAL A 219 -4.45 6.22 0.51
N ASN A 220 -3.44 5.72 -0.19
CA ASN A 220 -3.57 4.77 -1.30
C ASN A 220 -2.22 4.12 -1.62
N LYS A 221 -2.22 3.08 -2.45
CA LYS A 221 -1.00 2.36 -2.83
C LYS A 221 0.01 3.25 -3.57
N GLY A 222 -0.43 4.24 -4.33
CA GLY A 222 0.44 5.19 -5.01
C GLY A 222 1.18 6.11 -4.03
N LEU A 223 0.49 6.63 -3.02
CA LEU A 223 1.11 7.43 -1.96
C LEU A 223 2.09 6.61 -1.12
N ALA A 224 1.79 5.33 -0.85
CA ALA A 224 2.73 4.43 -0.19
C ALA A 224 4.02 4.23 -1.02
N VAL A 225 3.88 4.01 -2.33
CA VAL A 225 5.02 3.93 -3.27
C VAL A 225 5.83 5.23 -3.28
N ALA A 226 5.16 6.39 -3.37
CA ALA A 226 5.82 7.69 -3.34
C ALA A 226 6.63 7.91 -2.05
N ALA A 227 6.08 7.49 -0.92
CA ALA A 227 6.76 7.58 0.37
C ALA A 227 8.03 6.72 0.43
N PHE A 228 8.01 5.49 -0.10
CA PHE A 228 9.21 4.66 -0.21
C PHE A 228 10.25 5.26 -1.15
N LEU A 229 9.83 5.78 -2.30
CA LEU A 229 10.75 6.38 -3.28
C LEU A 229 11.42 7.67 -2.79
N ALA A 230 10.93 8.27 -1.71
CA ALA A 230 11.54 9.43 -1.08
C ALA A 230 12.71 9.10 -0.14
N GLU A 231 12.96 7.81 0.17
CA GLU A 231 13.94 7.38 1.17
C GLU A 231 14.77 6.17 0.71
N PRO A 232 16.00 5.98 1.26
CA PRO A 232 16.77 4.77 1.00
C PRO A 232 16.05 3.51 1.48
N PRO A 233 16.26 2.36 0.81
CA PRO A 233 17.10 2.12 -0.36
C PRO A 233 16.42 2.39 -1.70
N PHE A 234 15.19 2.90 -1.72
CA PHE A 234 14.37 3.09 -2.92
C PHE A 234 14.71 4.37 -3.68
N PHE A 235 15.25 5.37 -2.99
CA PHE A 235 15.55 6.67 -3.56
C PHE A 235 16.49 6.58 -4.77
N GLY A 236 16.12 7.27 -5.86
CA GLY A 236 16.90 7.34 -7.09
C GLY A 236 16.81 6.10 -7.99
N ARG A 237 16.05 5.07 -7.59
CA ARG A 237 15.83 3.85 -8.38
C ARG A 237 14.63 4.01 -9.30
N ARG A 238 14.66 3.34 -10.46
CA ARG A 238 13.52 3.24 -11.35
C ARG A 238 12.43 2.36 -10.72
N PRO A 239 11.20 2.88 -10.49
CA PRO A 239 10.18 2.11 -9.81
C PRO A 239 9.52 1.09 -10.73
N VAL A 240 9.20 -0.08 -10.17
CA VAL A 240 8.41 -1.15 -10.78
C VAL A 240 7.28 -1.50 -9.82
N PHE A 241 6.03 -1.45 -10.28
CA PHE A 241 4.88 -1.86 -9.50
C PHE A 241 4.14 -2.99 -10.22
N VAL A 242 3.80 -4.06 -9.46
CA VAL A 242 3.05 -5.22 -9.96
C VAL A 242 1.78 -5.36 -9.15
N GLY A 243 0.62 -5.47 -9.81
CA GLY A 243 -0.68 -5.57 -9.15
C GLY A 243 -1.79 -6.09 -10.07
N ASP A 244 -2.94 -6.47 -9.53
CA ASP A 244 -4.04 -7.07 -10.29
C ASP A 244 -5.36 -6.30 -10.21
N ASP A 245 -5.59 -5.52 -9.12
CA ASP A 245 -6.88 -4.93 -8.82
C ASP A 245 -6.96 -3.42 -9.10
N THR A 246 -8.13 -2.87 -8.85
CA THR A 246 -8.45 -1.44 -9.03
C THR A 246 -7.62 -0.55 -8.10
N THR A 247 -7.32 -1.03 -6.89
CA THR A 247 -6.49 -0.32 -5.92
C THR A 247 -5.03 -0.15 -6.37
N ASP A 248 -4.58 -0.98 -7.32
CA ASP A 248 -3.22 -0.91 -7.87
C ASP A 248 -3.07 0.18 -8.93
N GLU A 249 -4.18 0.68 -9.49
CA GLU A 249 -4.15 1.76 -10.48
C GLU A 249 -3.50 3.03 -9.92
N ASP A 250 -3.66 3.33 -8.62
CA ASP A 250 -2.94 4.42 -7.94
C ASP A 250 -1.42 4.16 -7.96
N GLY A 251 -0.99 2.91 -7.72
CA GLY A 251 0.40 2.49 -7.79
C GLY A 251 0.95 2.53 -9.22
N PHE A 252 0.18 2.05 -10.21
CA PHE A 252 0.55 2.14 -11.62
C PHE A 252 0.74 3.58 -12.06
N ALA A 253 -0.20 4.47 -11.71
CA ALA A 253 -0.12 5.88 -12.04
C ALA A 253 1.13 6.53 -11.43
N GLU A 254 1.45 6.21 -10.17
CA GLU A 254 2.61 6.77 -9.49
C GLU A 254 3.94 6.36 -10.13
N VAL A 255 4.12 5.07 -10.44
CA VAL A 255 5.37 4.62 -11.06
C VAL A 255 5.49 5.12 -12.51
N ARG A 256 4.37 5.23 -13.24
CA ARG A 256 4.35 5.78 -14.60
C ARG A 256 4.75 7.25 -14.67
N ARG A 257 4.33 8.06 -13.70
CA ARG A 257 4.78 9.47 -13.58
C ARG A 257 6.29 9.62 -13.38
N ARG A 258 6.96 8.53 -12.99
CA ARG A 258 8.40 8.46 -12.74
C ARG A 258 9.14 7.62 -13.80
N ASP A 259 8.58 7.48 -14.98
CA ASP A 259 9.11 6.68 -16.10
C ASP A 259 9.38 5.21 -15.68
N GLY A 260 8.61 4.73 -14.71
CA GLY A 260 8.69 3.39 -14.17
C GLY A 260 7.91 2.36 -14.98
N MET A 261 7.94 1.13 -14.48
CA MET A 261 7.28 -0.02 -15.06
C MET A 261 6.06 -0.39 -14.21
N ALA A 262 4.87 -0.32 -14.80
CA ALA A 262 3.63 -0.76 -14.20
C ALA A 262 3.18 -2.06 -14.87
N VAL A 263 3.07 -3.14 -14.09
CA VAL A 263 2.76 -4.50 -14.58
C VAL A 263 1.43 -4.95 -14.00
N ARG A 264 0.41 -5.04 -14.86
CA ARG A 264 -0.88 -5.55 -14.46
C ARG A 264 -0.95 -7.07 -14.54
N VAL A 265 -1.55 -7.70 -13.54
CA VAL A 265 -1.79 -9.15 -13.51
C VAL A 265 -3.25 -9.46 -13.90
N GLY A 266 -3.46 -10.55 -14.63
CA GLY A 266 -4.79 -11.03 -15.00
C GLY A 266 -5.24 -10.68 -16.42
N SER A 267 -6.56 -10.77 -16.68
CA SER A 267 -7.17 -10.57 -18.01
C SER A 267 -7.05 -9.13 -18.50
N PRO A 268 -7.04 -8.87 -19.82
CA PRO A 268 -7.01 -7.52 -20.37
C PRO A 268 -8.17 -6.67 -19.85
N ARG A 269 -7.90 -5.43 -19.47
CA ARG A 269 -8.87 -4.37 -19.14
C ARG A 269 -8.19 -3.01 -19.28
N ALA A 270 -8.98 -1.95 -19.26
CA ALA A 270 -8.47 -0.59 -19.17
C ALA A 270 -7.64 -0.40 -17.88
N THR A 271 -6.42 0.13 -18.01
CA THR A 271 -5.44 0.27 -16.92
C THR A 271 -4.41 1.33 -17.23
N ALA A 272 -3.82 1.92 -16.20
CA ALA A 272 -2.64 2.77 -16.30
C ALA A 272 -1.33 1.96 -16.46
N ALA A 273 -1.37 0.62 -16.29
CA ALA A 273 -0.20 -0.22 -16.48
C ALA A 273 0.27 -0.24 -17.93
N ASN A 274 1.59 -0.34 -18.15
CA ASN A 274 2.18 -0.45 -19.49
C ASN A 274 2.59 -1.88 -19.87
N TYR A 275 2.55 -2.81 -18.93
CA TYR A 275 2.83 -4.24 -19.16
C TYR A 275 1.78 -5.13 -18.51
N ARG A 276 1.73 -6.40 -18.94
CA ARG A 276 0.79 -7.37 -18.39
C ARG A 276 1.41 -8.75 -18.25
N LEU A 277 1.08 -9.41 -17.15
CA LEU A 277 1.29 -10.84 -16.92
C LEU A 277 -0.06 -11.53 -16.72
N PRO A 278 -0.29 -12.71 -17.33
CA PRO A 278 -1.64 -13.30 -17.34
C PRO A 278 -2.10 -13.88 -16.01
N THR A 279 -1.17 -14.32 -15.14
CA THR A 279 -1.48 -15.08 -13.91
C THR A 279 -0.44 -14.83 -12.82
N VAL A 280 -0.77 -15.17 -11.58
CA VAL A 280 0.16 -15.22 -10.45
C VAL A 280 1.40 -16.08 -10.80
N GLY A 281 1.19 -17.26 -11.38
CA GLY A 281 2.30 -18.12 -11.82
C GLY A 281 3.27 -17.42 -12.77
N ALA A 282 2.74 -16.64 -13.73
CA ALA A 282 3.57 -15.85 -14.66
C ALA A 282 4.36 -14.74 -13.94
N VAL A 283 3.80 -14.16 -12.86
CA VAL A 283 4.53 -13.20 -12.01
C VAL A 283 5.69 -13.89 -11.31
N LEU A 284 5.45 -15.05 -10.69
CA LEU A 284 6.49 -15.80 -9.98
C LEU A 284 7.61 -16.24 -10.92
N ASP A 285 7.27 -16.72 -12.12
CA ASP A 285 8.23 -17.09 -13.16
C ASP A 285 9.05 -15.87 -13.63
N TRP A 286 8.40 -14.73 -13.82
CA TRP A 286 9.08 -13.50 -14.21
C TRP A 286 9.99 -12.97 -13.09
N LEU A 287 9.54 -13.00 -11.85
CA LEU A 287 10.36 -12.65 -10.70
C LEU A 287 11.56 -13.62 -10.54
N ALA A 288 11.40 -14.90 -10.87
CA ALA A 288 12.47 -15.89 -10.79
C ALA A 288 13.54 -15.71 -11.86
N ARG A 289 13.22 -15.06 -12.99
CA ARG A 289 14.19 -14.78 -14.06
C ARG A 289 15.19 -13.74 -13.57
N THR A 290 16.38 -14.17 -13.26
CA THR A 290 17.47 -13.24 -12.96
C THR A 290 18.04 -12.71 -14.27
N GLY A 291 18.14 -11.41 -14.38
CA GLY A 291 19.09 -10.82 -15.32
C GLY A 291 20.49 -11.04 -14.74
N LEU A 292 21.01 -12.26 -14.82
CA LEU A 292 22.45 -12.48 -14.64
C LEU A 292 23.16 -12.01 -15.91
N PRO A 293 24.24 -11.23 -15.74
CA PRO A 293 25.07 -10.83 -16.87
C PRO A 293 25.70 -12.04 -17.57
#